data_1df24c7e4c5f8d078d933d079a487cac
#
_entry.id   1df24c7e4c5f8d078d933d079a487cac
#
_cell.length_a   1.000
_cell.length_b   1.000
_cell.length_c   1.000
_cell.angle_alpha   90.00
_cell.angle_beta   90.00
_cell.angle_gamma   90.00
#
_symmetry.space_group_name_H-M   'P 1'
#
loop_
_entity.id
_entity.type
_entity.pdbx_description
1 polymer ?
#
loop_
_entity_poly.entity_id
_entity_poly.type
_entity_poly.pdbx_seq_one_letter_code
_entity_poly.pdbx_strand_id
1 'polypeptide(L)'
;MCIRDRGKTNWGFFASTKAAQRILAESIAREFGPRGIHVAYFIIDAAIDTPRTRPLIAPDKPDEFFAKPPAIAEEMYRVAHQDPSTWSFRVELRPFGEVW
;
A
#
# COMPACT_ATOMS: atom_id res chain seq x y z
N MET A 1 -0.75 -11.67 4.03
CA MET A 1 0.71 -11.48 3.88
C MET A 1 1.01 -10.70 2.61
N CYS A 2 1.76 -9.64 2.73
CA CYS A 2 2.09 -8.80 1.58
C CYS A 2 3.12 -9.47 0.68
N ILE A 3 2.80 -9.65 -0.59
CA ILE A 3 3.73 -10.24 -1.58
C ILE A 3 4.84 -9.28 -2.01
N ARG A 4 4.76 -8.00 -1.62
CA ARG A 4 5.74 -6.98 -1.97
C ARG A 4 6.98 -6.97 -1.09
N ASP A 5 6.83 -7.45 0.15
CA ASP A 5 7.89 -7.38 1.16
C ASP A 5 8.64 -8.69 1.32
N ARG A 6 8.13 -9.76 0.73
CA ARG A 6 8.68 -11.11 0.90
C ARG A 6 8.67 -11.88 -0.40
N GLY A 7 9.70 -12.71 -0.58
CA GLY A 7 9.72 -13.68 -1.66
C GLY A 7 8.63 -14.71 -1.48
N LYS A 8 7.90 -15.00 -2.54
CA LYS A 8 6.87 -16.03 -2.58
C LYS A 8 6.95 -16.76 -3.91
N THR A 9 6.66 -18.05 -3.90
CA THR A 9 6.65 -18.86 -5.11
C THR A 9 5.79 -18.21 -6.20
N ASN A 10 6.30 -18.15 -7.41
CA ASN A 10 5.66 -17.57 -8.58
C ASN A 10 5.49 -16.03 -8.58
N TRP A 11 6.00 -15.32 -7.55
CA TRP A 11 5.86 -13.88 -7.44
C TRP A 11 7.19 -13.12 -7.46
N GLY A 12 8.28 -13.81 -7.87
CA GLY A 12 9.64 -13.24 -7.81
C GLY A 12 9.80 -11.93 -8.56
N PHE A 13 9.32 -11.83 -9.78
CA PHE A 13 9.41 -10.60 -10.57
C PHE A 13 8.56 -9.48 -9.97
N PHE A 14 7.32 -9.78 -9.61
CA PHE A 14 6.43 -8.78 -9.02
C PHE A 14 6.97 -8.27 -7.69
N ALA A 15 7.34 -9.17 -6.79
CA ALA A 15 7.84 -8.79 -5.47
C ALA A 15 9.13 -7.97 -5.55
N SER A 16 10.08 -8.39 -6.41
CA SER A 16 11.36 -7.68 -6.56
C SER A 16 11.19 -6.28 -7.14
N THR A 17 10.32 -6.11 -8.14
CA THR A 17 10.03 -4.78 -8.71
C THR A 17 9.35 -3.86 -7.69
N LYS A 18 8.45 -4.38 -6.88
CA LYS A 18 7.80 -3.61 -5.81
C LYS A 18 8.77 -3.26 -4.67
N ALA A 19 9.67 -4.15 -4.32
CA ALA A 19 10.73 -3.86 -3.34
C ALA A 19 11.69 -2.78 -3.85
N ALA A 20 12.05 -2.82 -5.13
CA ALA A 20 12.89 -1.80 -5.77
C ALA A 20 12.18 -0.43 -5.74
N GLN A 21 10.89 -0.38 -6.04
CA GLN A 21 10.08 0.85 -5.97
C GLN A 21 10.07 1.43 -4.54
N ARG A 22 9.94 0.58 -3.53
CA ARG A 22 9.95 1.01 -2.12
C ARG A 22 11.30 1.63 -1.73
N ILE A 23 12.39 1.00 -2.10
CA ILE A 23 13.74 1.50 -1.78
C ILE A 23 14.02 2.81 -2.50
N LEU A 24 13.62 2.93 -3.76
CA LEU A 24 13.71 4.19 -4.51
C LEU A 24 12.91 5.30 -3.82
N ALA A 25 11.67 5.01 -3.44
CA ALA A 25 10.83 5.98 -2.73
C ALA A 25 11.46 6.44 -1.40
N GLU A 26 12.06 5.52 -0.64
CA GLU A 26 12.77 5.84 0.60
C GLU A 26 13.97 6.76 0.35
N SER A 27 14.75 6.49 -0.69
CA SER A 27 15.89 7.32 -1.07
C SER A 27 15.44 8.74 -1.43
N ILE A 28 14.36 8.86 -2.21
CA ILE A 28 13.77 10.15 -2.56
C ILE A 28 13.26 10.89 -1.31
N ALA A 29 12.58 10.17 -0.41
CA ALA A 29 12.07 10.76 0.83
C ALA A 29 13.20 11.34 1.69
N ARG A 30 14.31 10.62 1.82
CA ARG A 30 15.47 11.06 2.59
C ARG A 30 16.19 12.25 1.95
N GLU A 31 16.32 12.25 0.63
CA GLU A 31 17.00 13.32 -0.09
C GLU A 31 16.20 14.60 -0.11
N PHE A 32 14.90 14.53 -0.39
CA PHE A 32 14.06 15.70 -0.61
C PHE A 32 13.22 16.12 0.60
N GLY A 33 13.05 15.25 1.60
CA GLY A 33 12.35 15.59 2.83
C GLY A 33 12.87 16.86 3.50
N PRO A 34 14.21 17.05 3.67
CA PRO A 34 14.75 18.28 4.24
C PRO A 34 14.45 19.54 3.42
N ARG A 35 14.07 19.39 2.15
CA ARG A 35 13.64 20.47 1.27
C ARG A 35 12.14 20.73 1.28
N GLY A 36 11.39 20.04 2.15
CA GLY A 36 9.96 20.21 2.29
C GLY A 36 9.11 19.36 1.35
N ILE A 37 9.67 18.31 0.75
CA ILE A 37 8.94 17.40 -0.12
C ILE A 37 8.57 16.16 0.68
N HIS A 38 7.27 15.93 0.87
CA HIS A 38 6.76 14.76 1.55
C HIS A 38 6.58 13.60 0.56
N VAL A 39 7.28 12.51 0.81
CA VAL A 39 7.13 11.26 0.07
C VAL A 39 6.61 10.20 1.03
N ALA A 40 5.49 9.59 0.70
CA ALA A 40 4.93 8.46 1.47
C ALA A 40 4.76 7.25 0.57
N TYR A 41 5.04 6.08 1.11
CA TYR A 41 4.90 4.81 0.43
C TYR A 41 3.76 4.00 1.06
N PHE A 42 2.72 3.75 0.28
CA PHE A 42 1.56 2.98 0.72
C PHE A 42 1.71 1.52 0.34
N ILE A 43 1.60 0.65 1.34
CA ILE A 43 1.49 -0.79 1.15
C ILE A 43 0.02 -1.15 1.33
N ILE A 44 -0.65 -1.41 0.22
CA ILE A 44 -2.04 -1.85 0.24
C ILE A 44 -2.03 -3.38 0.21
N ASP A 45 -2.06 -3.98 1.37
CA ASP A 45 -2.03 -5.42 1.55
C ASP A 45 -3.46 -5.96 1.59
N ALA A 46 -4.10 -5.91 0.42
CA ALA A 46 -5.51 -6.23 0.29
C ALA A 46 -5.90 -6.51 -1.15
N ALA A 47 -7.00 -7.22 -1.32
CA ALA A 47 -7.78 -7.17 -2.54
C ALA A 47 -8.62 -5.90 -2.54
N ILE A 48 -8.39 -5.01 -3.51
CA ILE A 48 -9.12 -3.75 -3.63
C ILE A 48 -10.49 -4.04 -4.25
N ASP A 49 -11.54 -3.52 -3.61
CA ASP A 49 -12.92 -3.72 -4.04
C ASP A 49 -13.22 -2.95 -5.34
N THR A 50 -13.07 -3.64 -6.45
CA THR A 50 -13.46 -3.11 -7.76
C THR A 50 -14.32 -4.13 -8.50
N PRO A 51 -15.15 -3.70 -9.48
CA PRO A 51 -15.93 -4.63 -10.28
C PRO A 51 -15.11 -5.70 -10.99
N ARG A 52 -13.84 -5.40 -11.26
CA ARG A 52 -12.91 -6.35 -11.89
C ARG A 52 -12.26 -7.29 -10.88
N THR A 53 -11.89 -6.78 -9.72
CA THR A 53 -11.10 -7.53 -8.75
C THR A 53 -11.92 -8.57 -7.99
N ARG A 54 -13.13 -8.22 -7.58
CA ARG A 54 -14.02 -9.13 -6.84
C ARG A 54 -14.21 -10.49 -7.52
N PRO A 55 -14.69 -10.55 -8.77
CA PRO A 55 -14.95 -11.84 -9.41
C PRO A 55 -13.69 -12.63 -9.76
N LEU A 56 -12.54 -11.94 -9.96
CA LEU A 56 -11.31 -12.60 -10.40
C LEU A 56 -10.46 -13.15 -9.24
N ILE A 57 -10.43 -12.45 -8.11
CA ILE A 57 -9.50 -12.78 -7.02
C ILE A 57 -10.19 -13.56 -5.90
N ALA A 58 -11.39 -13.14 -5.51
CA ALA A 58 -12.06 -13.72 -4.36
C ALA A 58 -13.58 -13.59 -4.47
N PRO A 59 -14.23 -14.32 -5.42
CA PRO A 59 -15.67 -14.18 -5.68
C PRO A 59 -16.55 -14.56 -4.48
N ASP A 60 -16.05 -15.45 -3.61
CA ASP A 60 -16.82 -16.00 -2.48
C ASP A 60 -16.46 -15.37 -1.14
N LYS A 61 -15.66 -14.29 -1.15
CA LYS A 61 -15.26 -13.62 0.08
C LYS A 61 -16.26 -12.55 0.50
N PRO A 62 -16.48 -12.38 1.82
CA PRO A 62 -17.37 -11.34 2.33
C PRO A 62 -16.79 -9.94 2.12
N ASP A 63 -17.63 -8.92 2.28
CA ASP A 63 -17.25 -7.52 2.09
C ASP A 63 -16.07 -7.09 2.96
N GLU A 64 -15.96 -7.62 4.16
CA GLU A 64 -14.89 -7.33 5.11
C GLU A 64 -13.49 -7.79 4.66
N PHE A 65 -13.44 -8.65 3.66
CA PHE A 65 -12.20 -9.10 3.07
C PHE A 65 -11.54 -8.06 2.16
N PHE A 66 -12.32 -7.12 1.63
CA PHE A 66 -11.87 -6.18 0.62
C PHE A 66 -11.54 -4.80 1.19
N ALA A 67 -10.49 -4.18 0.66
CA ALA A 67 -10.22 -2.76 0.91
C ALA A 67 -11.05 -1.91 -0.05
N LYS A 68 -11.76 -0.92 0.51
CA LYS A 68 -12.64 -0.05 -0.27
C LYS A 68 -11.87 1.14 -0.85
N PRO A 69 -11.97 1.41 -2.16
CA PRO A 69 -11.26 2.52 -2.78
C PRO A 69 -11.49 3.89 -2.11
N PRO A 70 -12.70 4.28 -1.71
CA PRO A 70 -12.90 5.56 -1.01
C PRO A 70 -12.14 5.64 0.31
N ALA A 71 -12.08 4.55 1.08
CA ALA A 71 -11.34 4.52 2.34
C ALA A 71 -9.82 4.62 2.13
N ILE A 72 -9.30 3.97 1.09
CA ILE A 72 -7.89 4.10 0.69
C ILE A 72 -7.58 5.56 0.31
N ALA A 73 -8.43 6.16 -0.51
CA ALA A 73 -8.26 7.54 -0.97
C ALA A 73 -8.29 8.54 0.19
N GLU A 74 -9.18 8.35 1.15
CA GLU A 74 -9.27 9.19 2.35
C GLU A 74 -7.98 9.11 3.18
N GLU A 75 -7.44 7.92 3.37
CA GLU A 75 -6.17 7.77 4.09
C GLU A 75 -4.99 8.39 3.34
N MET A 76 -4.94 8.26 2.01
CA MET A 76 -3.93 8.94 1.20
C MET A 76 -4.03 10.46 1.32
N TYR A 77 -5.24 11.00 1.29
CA TYR A 77 -5.48 12.42 1.49
C TYR A 77 -5.01 12.89 2.86
N ARG A 78 -5.33 12.15 3.92
CA ARG A 78 -4.90 12.44 5.28
C ARG A 78 -3.39 12.48 5.40
N VAL A 79 -2.69 11.51 4.85
CA VAL A 79 -1.22 11.45 4.89
C VAL A 79 -0.60 12.59 4.09
N ALA A 80 -1.14 12.92 2.93
CA ALA A 80 -0.65 14.02 2.10
C ALA A 80 -0.75 15.40 2.81
N HIS A 81 -1.65 15.53 3.78
CA HIS A 81 -1.89 16.78 4.52
C HIS A 81 -1.36 16.74 5.97
N GLN A 82 -0.52 15.77 6.28
CA GLN A 82 0.12 15.71 7.61
C GLN A 82 1.00 16.93 7.87
N ASP A 83 1.01 17.35 9.13
CA ASP A 83 1.98 18.34 9.59
C ASP A 83 3.41 17.87 9.31
N PRO A 84 4.31 18.73 8.81
CA PRO A 84 5.69 18.33 8.51
C PRO A 84 6.46 17.73 9.69
N SER A 85 6.07 18.06 10.92
CA SER A 85 6.69 17.49 12.13
C SER A 85 6.33 16.02 12.37
N THR A 86 5.33 15.50 11.65
CA THR A 86 4.80 14.15 11.84
C THR A 86 4.56 13.41 10.53
N TRP A 87 5.40 13.63 9.54
CA TRP A 87 5.29 12.94 8.26
C TRP A 87 5.50 11.44 8.39
N SER A 88 4.56 10.67 7.84
CA SER A 88 4.70 9.23 7.65
C SER A 88 5.44 8.96 6.35
N PHE A 89 6.32 7.95 6.36
CA PHE A 89 6.88 7.42 5.12
C PHE A 89 6.18 6.11 4.73
N ARG A 90 6.16 5.12 5.61
CA ARG A 90 5.57 3.80 5.34
C ARG A 90 4.20 3.69 5.98
N VAL A 91 3.19 3.46 5.15
CA VAL A 91 1.79 3.31 5.59
C VAL A 91 1.26 1.98 5.08
N GLU A 92 0.87 1.10 5.99
CA GLU A 92 0.27 -0.19 5.65
C GLU A 92 -1.24 -0.15 5.85
N LEU A 93 -1.98 -0.55 4.81
CA LEU A 93 -3.43 -0.63 4.83
C LEU A 93 -3.86 -2.06 4.55
N ARG A 94 -4.72 -2.60 5.39
CA ARG A 94 -5.32 -3.92 5.21
C ARG A 94 -6.70 -4.01 5.84
N PRO A 95 -7.61 -4.78 5.25
CA PRO A 95 -8.92 -5.02 5.84
C PRO A 95 -8.80 -5.89 7.09
N PHE A 96 -9.64 -5.64 8.08
CA PHE A 96 -9.66 -6.45 9.30
C PHE A 96 -10.10 -7.90 9.06
N GLY A 97 -10.85 -8.14 8.00
CA GLY A 97 -11.37 -9.48 7.66
C GLY A 97 -10.39 -10.34 6.86
N GLU A 98 -9.22 -9.83 6.50
CA GLU A 98 -8.19 -10.61 5.83
C GLU A 98 -7.24 -11.26 6.84
N VAL A 99 -7.00 -12.56 6.66
CA VAL A 99 -6.04 -13.30 7.49
C VAL A 99 -4.62 -13.12 6.91
N TRP A 100 -3.71 -12.73 7.75
CA TRP A 100 -2.32 -12.44 7.35
C TRP A 100 -1.28 -12.92 8.36
#